data_85bdecb0ea85c79c226e41059c0ddaef
#
_entry.id   85bdecb0ea85c79c226e41059c0ddaef
#
_cell.length_a   1.000
_cell.length_b   1.000
_cell.length_c   1.000
_cell.angle_alpha   90.00
_cell.angle_beta   90.00
_cell.angle_gamma   90.00
#
_symmetry.space_group_name_H-M   'P 1'
#
loop_
_entity.id
_entity.type
_entity.pdbx_description
1 polymer ?
#
loop_
_entity_poly.entity_id
_entity_poly.type
_entity_poly.pdbx_seq_one_letter_code
_entity_poly.pdbx_strand_id
1 'polypeptide(L)'
;LVGVNFAKGLARSLNIPLLDVNHLQGHVMAHFIKENDDDKSAPPFPFICLLVSGGNSQIVKVDAYNDMQVLGQTIDDAAGEAIDKCSKVMGLGYPGGPIIDRLARQGNPLAFKFAEPQIAGCDYSFSGLKTSFLYNLRDWVKEDPDFIEHHKNDLAASLEYTIVDILMNKLRKAVKQTGIKHVAVAGGVSANNGLRNAFREHAEKYGWTIYIPKFSYTT
;
A
#
# COMPACT_ATOMS: atom_id res chain seq x y z
N LEU A 1 18.38 3.70 12.62
CA LEU A 1 19.48 3.62 13.61
C LEU A 1 19.61 4.89 14.47
N VAL A 2 19.55 6.10 13.90
CA VAL A 2 19.72 7.36 14.66
C VAL A 2 18.68 7.50 15.77
N GLY A 3 17.38 7.39 15.45
CA GLY A 3 16.29 7.52 16.42
C GLY A 3 16.36 6.46 17.53
N VAL A 4 16.69 5.22 17.19
CA VAL A 4 16.84 4.14 18.19
C VAL A 4 17.98 4.42 19.14
N ASN A 5 19.14 4.87 18.63
CA ASN A 5 20.28 5.20 19.48
C ASN A 5 19.99 6.41 20.37
N PHE A 6 19.30 7.41 19.83
CA PHE A 6 18.85 8.57 20.62
C PHE A 6 17.92 8.14 21.76
N ALA A 7 16.89 7.34 21.44
CA ALA A 7 15.95 6.84 22.45
C ALA A 7 16.63 6.00 23.54
N LYS A 8 17.57 5.13 23.16
CA LYS A 8 18.40 4.36 24.13
C LYS A 8 19.23 5.27 25.02
N GLY A 9 19.89 6.29 24.45
CA GLY A 9 20.67 7.26 25.21
C GLY A 9 19.81 8.04 26.19
N LEU A 10 18.65 8.52 25.75
CA LEU A 10 17.69 9.26 26.57
C LEU A 10 17.16 8.43 27.74
N ALA A 11 16.69 7.19 27.44
CA ALA A 11 16.19 6.28 28.47
C ALA A 11 17.25 5.98 29.53
N ARG A 12 18.49 5.75 29.11
CA ARG A 12 19.61 5.51 30.02
C ARG A 12 19.94 6.75 30.88
N SER A 13 19.94 7.94 30.27
CA SER A 13 20.24 9.19 30.97
C SER A 13 19.20 9.53 32.04
N LEU A 14 17.91 9.24 31.74
CA LEU A 14 16.79 9.51 32.63
C LEU A 14 16.47 8.32 33.56
N ASN A 15 17.18 7.22 33.46
CA ASN A 15 16.94 5.99 34.20
C ASN A 15 15.49 5.50 34.10
N ILE A 16 14.90 5.54 32.89
CA ILE A 16 13.54 5.08 32.61
C ILE A 16 13.57 3.87 31.68
N PRO A 17 12.57 2.95 31.76
CA PRO A 17 12.50 1.82 30.84
C PRO A 17 12.25 2.28 29.40
N LEU A 18 12.83 1.57 28.45
CA LEU A 18 12.58 1.71 27.01
C LEU A 18 11.78 0.50 26.55
N LEU A 19 10.60 0.76 25.99
CA LEU A 19 9.76 -0.26 25.36
C LEU A 19 9.93 -0.17 23.84
N ASP A 20 10.20 -1.29 23.20
CA ASP A 20 10.23 -1.39 21.75
C ASP A 20 8.82 -1.67 21.20
N VAL A 21 8.49 -1.03 20.10
CA VAL A 21 7.23 -1.24 19.38
C VAL A 21 7.54 -1.54 17.93
N ASN A 22 6.99 -2.65 17.42
CA ASN A 22 7.13 -2.99 16.01
C ASN A 22 6.31 -2.00 15.17
N HIS A 23 6.97 -1.25 14.29
CA HIS A 23 6.35 -0.21 13.46
C HIS A 23 5.21 -0.75 12.59
N LEU A 24 5.37 -1.93 11.99
CA LEU A 24 4.34 -2.53 11.13
C LEU A 24 3.12 -2.99 11.93
N GLN A 25 3.34 -3.53 13.13
CA GLN A 25 2.23 -3.83 14.05
C GLN A 25 1.53 -2.54 14.47
N GLY A 26 2.27 -1.45 14.69
CA GLY A 26 1.70 -0.13 14.99
C GLY A 26 0.70 0.34 13.92
N HIS A 27 1.03 0.17 12.63
CA HIS A 27 0.10 0.50 11.56
C HIS A 27 -1.18 -0.36 11.59
N VAL A 28 -1.07 -1.65 11.88
CA VAL A 28 -2.24 -2.54 12.02
C VAL A 28 -3.06 -2.16 13.24
N MET A 29 -2.39 -1.89 14.36
CA MET A 29 -3.04 -1.53 15.62
C MET A 29 -3.71 -0.14 15.60
N ALA A 30 -3.39 0.72 14.63
CA ALA A 30 -4.08 2.00 14.43
C ALA A 30 -5.60 1.86 14.25
N HIS A 31 -6.08 0.70 13.78
CA HIS A 31 -7.50 0.39 13.70
C HIS A 31 -8.19 0.26 15.06
N PHE A 32 -7.45 0.11 16.14
CA PHE A 32 -7.97 -0.03 17.50
C PHE A 32 -7.93 1.27 18.30
N ILE A 33 -7.48 2.38 17.69
CA ILE A 33 -7.56 3.70 18.30
C ILE A 33 -9.03 4.11 18.38
N LYS A 34 -9.52 4.32 19.61
CA LYS A 34 -10.87 4.80 19.86
C LYS A 34 -10.84 6.31 20.03
N GLU A 35 -11.72 7.03 19.34
CA GLU A 35 -11.92 8.47 19.54
C GLU A 35 -12.92 8.76 20.64
N ASN A 36 -13.82 7.81 20.92
CA ASN A 36 -14.79 7.84 22.02
C ASN A 36 -15.14 6.40 22.44
N ASP A 37 -15.83 6.24 23.56
CA ASP A 37 -16.18 4.93 24.13
C ASP A 37 -17.16 4.12 23.25
N ASP A 38 -17.92 4.77 22.39
CA ASP A 38 -18.90 4.14 21.50
C ASP A 38 -18.30 3.72 20.16
N ASP A 39 -17.01 3.99 19.90
CA ASP A 39 -16.35 3.64 18.65
C ASP A 39 -16.17 2.12 18.53
N LYS A 40 -16.95 1.52 17.63
CA LYS A 40 -16.91 0.09 17.27
C LYS A 40 -16.28 -0.15 15.90
N SER A 41 -15.50 0.78 15.38
CA SER A 41 -14.92 0.71 14.04
C SER A 41 -13.76 -0.29 13.91
N ALA A 42 -13.25 -0.85 15.00
CA ALA A 42 -12.16 -1.80 14.99
C ALA A 42 -12.58 -3.17 14.39
N PRO A 43 -11.72 -3.82 13.60
CA PRO A 43 -11.98 -5.15 13.09
C PRO A 43 -12.00 -6.19 14.23
N PRO A 44 -12.94 -7.14 14.21
CA PRO A 44 -12.91 -8.29 15.13
C PRO A 44 -11.80 -9.26 14.70
N PHE A 45 -11.20 -9.96 15.66
CA PHE A 45 -10.27 -11.04 15.38
C PHE A 45 -11.01 -12.36 14.99
N PRO A 46 -10.49 -13.16 14.06
CA PRO A 46 -9.35 -12.85 13.20
C PRO A 46 -9.75 -11.96 12.01
N PHE A 47 -8.81 -11.18 11.50
CA PHE A 47 -8.99 -10.41 10.27
C PHE A 47 -7.74 -10.46 9.37
N ILE A 48 -7.90 -10.10 8.10
CA ILE A 48 -6.79 -9.95 7.16
C ILE A 48 -6.48 -8.46 7.02
N CYS A 49 -5.20 -8.08 7.10
CA CYS A 49 -4.76 -6.70 6.88
C CYS A 49 -3.83 -6.63 5.68
N LEU A 50 -4.17 -5.78 4.71
CA LEU A 50 -3.25 -5.33 3.67
C LEU A 50 -2.45 -4.15 4.23
N LEU A 51 -1.21 -4.40 4.61
CA LEU A 51 -0.28 -3.41 5.12
C LEU A 51 0.58 -2.89 3.97
N VAL A 52 0.38 -1.64 3.56
CA VAL A 52 1.05 -1.02 2.42
C VAL A 52 1.59 0.37 2.76
N SER A 53 2.90 0.53 2.63
CA SER A 53 3.60 1.78 2.94
C SER A 53 4.70 2.07 1.91
N GLY A 54 5.48 3.13 2.13
CA GLY A 54 6.62 3.47 1.30
C GLY A 54 7.69 2.37 1.24
N GLY A 55 7.95 1.69 2.36
CA GLY A 55 9.01 0.69 2.47
C GLY A 55 8.53 -0.74 2.74
N ASN A 56 7.22 -0.97 2.91
CA ASN A 56 6.68 -2.29 3.22
C ASN A 56 5.36 -2.54 2.50
N SER A 57 5.21 -3.77 2.02
CA SER A 57 3.96 -4.25 1.44
C SER A 57 3.76 -5.71 1.82
N GLN A 58 2.75 -5.98 2.66
CA GLN A 58 2.47 -7.31 3.22
C GLN A 58 0.96 -7.56 3.33
N ILE A 59 0.58 -8.83 3.27
CA ILE A 59 -0.76 -9.31 3.63
C ILE A 59 -0.61 -10.10 4.92
N VAL A 60 -1.24 -9.66 5.98
CA VAL A 60 -1.09 -10.19 7.34
C VAL A 60 -2.41 -10.73 7.83
N LYS A 61 -2.42 -11.95 8.35
CA LYS A 61 -3.51 -12.48 9.17
C LYS A 61 -3.27 -12.05 10.62
N VAL A 62 -4.29 -11.50 11.25
CA VAL A 62 -4.22 -11.00 12.62
C VAL A 62 -5.20 -11.81 13.47
N ASP A 63 -4.67 -12.66 14.32
CA ASP A 63 -5.46 -13.52 15.20
C ASP A 63 -5.68 -12.89 16.59
N ALA A 64 -4.76 -12.02 17.04
CA ALA A 64 -4.83 -11.26 18.27
C ALA A 64 -3.90 -10.03 18.19
N TYR A 65 -3.91 -9.15 19.19
CA TYR A 65 -3.06 -7.95 19.25
C TYR A 65 -1.57 -8.24 19.04
N ASN A 66 -1.08 -9.37 19.54
CA ASN A 66 0.32 -9.76 19.44
C ASN A 66 0.52 -11.04 18.60
N ASP A 67 -0.51 -11.48 17.88
CA ASP A 67 -0.44 -12.68 17.04
C ASP A 67 -0.79 -12.31 15.60
N MET A 68 0.27 -12.15 14.80
CA MET A 68 0.20 -11.74 13.41
C MET A 68 1.05 -12.66 12.53
N GLN A 69 0.43 -13.21 11.51
CA GLN A 69 1.09 -14.09 10.54
C GLN A 69 1.13 -13.44 9.17
N VAL A 70 2.32 -13.32 8.56
CA VAL A 70 2.47 -12.87 7.17
C VAL A 70 2.02 -13.99 6.24
N LEU A 71 1.00 -13.74 5.42
CA LEU A 71 0.48 -14.66 4.41
C LEU A 71 1.14 -14.46 3.05
N GLY A 72 1.55 -13.24 2.76
CA GLY A 72 2.24 -12.86 1.54
C GLY A 72 2.87 -11.47 1.68
N GLN A 73 3.90 -11.23 0.89
CA GLN A 73 4.63 -9.96 0.90
C GLN A 73 5.25 -9.68 -0.47
N THR A 74 5.69 -8.44 -0.66
CA THR A 74 6.53 -8.15 -1.82
C THR A 74 7.88 -8.86 -1.69
N ILE A 75 8.36 -9.39 -2.81
CA ILE A 75 9.70 -10.02 -2.89
C ILE A 75 10.80 -9.04 -3.32
N ASP A 76 10.41 -7.80 -3.61
CA ASP A 76 11.32 -6.74 -4.09
C ASP A 76 10.84 -5.35 -3.59
N ASP A 77 10.58 -4.41 -4.48
CA ASP A 77 10.13 -3.05 -4.11
C ASP A 77 8.77 -3.10 -3.38
N ALA A 78 8.56 -2.20 -2.42
CA ALA A 78 7.25 -1.96 -1.84
C ALA A 78 6.35 -1.15 -2.81
N ALA A 79 5.03 -1.22 -2.61
CA ALA A 79 4.07 -0.51 -3.47
C ALA A 79 4.32 1.00 -3.52
N GLY A 80 4.54 1.64 -2.36
CA GLY A 80 4.84 3.07 -2.29
C GLY A 80 6.17 3.41 -2.95
N GLU A 81 7.20 2.58 -2.77
CA GLU A 81 8.50 2.75 -3.43
C GLU A 81 8.38 2.62 -4.96
N ALA A 82 7.57 1.71 -5.46
CA ALA A 82 7.31 1.57 -6.90
C ALA A 82 6.61 2.83 -7.46
N ILE A 83 5.63 3.37 -6.75
CA ILE A 83 4.97 4.63 -7.09
C ILE A 83 5.98 5.78 -7.13
N ASP A 84 6.80 5.95 -6.09
CA ASP A 84 7.78 7.03 -5.99
C ASP A 84 8.84 6.94 -7.12
N LYS A 85 9.31 5.74 -7.43
CA LYS A 85 10.27 5.52 -8.52
C LYS A 85 9.68 5.85 -9.88
N CYS A 86 8.44 5.44 -10.17
CA CYS A 86 7.76 5.77 -11.42
C CYS A 86 7.44 7.26 -11.52
N SER A 87 6.98 7.89 -10.43
CA SER A 87 6.78 9.33 -10.36
C SER A 87 8.06 10.12 -10.67
N LYS A 88 9.19 9.70 -10.12
CA LYS A 88 10.50 10.30 -10.40
C LYS A 88 10.89 10.18 -11.88
N VAL A 89 10.62 9.04 -12.51
CA VAL A 89 10.90 8.82 -13.94
C VAL A 89 10.04 9.71 -14.83
N MET A 90 8.81 10.04 -14.38
CA MET A 90 7.94 11.03 -15.05
C MET A 90 8.34 12.49 -14.78
N GLY A 91 9.37 12.76 -13.98
CA GLY A 91 9.75 14.12 -13.57
C GLY A 91 8.78 14.78 -12.57
N LEU A 92 7.95 14.04 -11.86
CA LEU A 92 6.85 14.53 -11.00
C LEU A 92 7.36 14.69 -9.58
N GLY A 93 8.22 15.14 -9.03
CA GLY A 93 8.59 15.39 -7.63
C GLY A 93 8.42 14.20 -6.66
N TYR A 94 8.66 14.48 -5.37
CA TYR A 94 8.62 13.54 -4.25
C TYR A 94 7.91 14.20 -3.04
N PRO A 95 7.08 13.46 -2.28
CA PRO A 95 6.68 12.06 -2.48
C PRO A 95 5.74 11.89 -3.68
N GLY A 96 5.92 10.77 -4.43
CA GLY A 96 5.16 10.49 -5.66
C GLY A 96 3.72 10.08 -5.42
N GLY A 97 3.44 9.40 -4.31
CA GLY A 97 2.12 8.86 -3.99
C GLY A 97 0.97 9.86 -4.13
N PRO A 98 0.98 10.99 -3.42
CA PRO A 98 -0.08 12.01 -3.52
C PRO A 98 -0.19 12.66 -4.90
N ILE A 99 0.93 12.74 -5.64
CA ILE A 99 0.95 13.33 -6.99
C ILE A 99 0.27 12.37 -7.98
N ILE A 100 0.66 11.09 -7.97
CA ILE A 100 0.07 10.04 -8.81
C ILE A 100 -1.42 9.90 -8.52
N ASP A 101 -1.85 9.80 -7.25
CA ASP A 101 -3.27 9.73 -6.87
C ASP A 101 -4.09 10.91 -7.38
N ARG A 102 -3.54 12.13 -7.36
CA ARG A 102 -4.22 13.33 -7.88
C ARG A 102 -4.36 13.30 -9.41
N LEU A 103 -3.32 12.93 -10.14
CA LEU A 103 -3.31 12.85 -11.60
C LEU A 103 -4.19 11.69 -12.08
N ALA A 104 -4.13 10.55 -11.42
CA ALA A 104 -4.89 9.36 -11.76
C ALA A 104 -6.41 9.57 -11.79
N ARG A 105 -6.94 10.45 -10.93
CA ARG A 105 -8.37 10.81 -10.92
C ARG A 105 -8.86 11.47 -12.21
N GLN A 106 -7.96 11.99 -13.03
CA GLN A 106 -8.29 12.70 -14.27
C GLN A 106 -7.89 11.90 -15.52
N GLY A 107 -7.28 10.73 -15.33
CA GLY A 107 -6.77 9.89 -16.40
C GLY A 107 -7.62 8.65 -16.66
N ASN A 108 -7.33 8.00 -17.79
CA ASN A 108 -7.91 6.71 -18.14
C ASN A 108 -7.00 5.58 -17.60
N PRO A 109 -7.50 4.73 -16.65
CA PRO A 109 -6.70 3.66 -16.06
C PRO A 109 -6.34 2.52 -17.02
N LEU A 110 -6.98 2.47 -18.18
CA LEU A 110 -6.75 1.44 -19.21
C LEU A 110 -6.02 1.98 -20.45
N ALA A 111 -5.51 3.21 -20.42
CA ALA A 111 -4.81 3.83 -21.54
C ALA A 111 -3.47 3.13 -21.84
N PHE A 112 -2.76 2.73 -20.80
CA PHE A 112 -1.45 2.07 -20.90
C PHE A 112 -1.44 0.75 -20.13
N LYS A 113 -0.72 -0.22 -20.67
CA LYS A 113 -0.60 -1.54 -20.06
C LYS A 113 0.84 -1.77 -19.60
N PHE A 114 0.99 -2.10 -18.31
CA PHE A 114 2.28 -2.42 -17.71
C PHE A 114 2.36 -3.89 -17.30
N ALA A 115 3.58 -4.37 -17.09
CA ALA A 115 3.79 -5.76 -16.70
C ALA A 115 3.28 -6.02 -15.28
N GLU A 116 2.57 -7.14 -15.12
CA GLU A 116 2.09 -7.67 -13.85
C GLU A 116 2.83 -8.98 -13.55
N PRO A 117 3.88 -8.95 -12.71
CA PRO A 117 4.64 -10.15 -12.41
C PRO A 117 3.76 -11.22 -11.73
N GLN A 118 3.80 -12.43 -12.27
CA GLN A 118 3.06 -13.57 -11.73
C GLN A 118 3.90 -14.33 -10.71
N ILE A 119 3.68 -14.04 -9.43
CA ILE A 119 4.36 -14.67 -8.31
C ILE A 119 3.44 -15.73 -7.67
N ALA A 120 4.01 -16.85 -7.23
CA ALA A 120 3.25 -17.92 -6.58
C ALA A 120 2.68 -17.47 -5.23
N GLY A 121 1.64 -18.15 -4.76
CA GLY A 121 1.06 -17.88 -3.45
C GLY A 121 0.45 -16.49 -3.35
N CYS A 122 0.55 -15.89 -2.18
CA CYS A 122 0.10 -14.53 -1.89
C CYS A 122 1.23 -13.50 -2.00
N ASP A 123 2.46 -13.92 -2.33
CA ASP A 123 3.57 -13.01 -2.60
C ASP A 123 3.38 -12.28 -3.94
N TYR A 124 4.01 -11.13 -4.09
CA TYR A 124 3.93 -10.28 -5.28
C TYR A 124 5.24 -9.52 -5.53
N SER A 125 5.33 -8.86 -6.68
CA SER A 125 6.52 -8.10 -7.12
C SER A 125 6.09 -6.84 -7.84
N PHE A 126 6.86 -5.77 -7.68
CA PHE A 126 6.70 -4.50 -8.40
C PHE A 126 7.90 -4.16 -9.28
N SER A 127 9.04 -4.88 -9.19
CA SER A 127 10.23 -4.58 -9.99
C SER A 127 9.98 -4.75 -11.48
N GLY A 128 9.22 -5.78 -11.87
CA GLY A 128 8.83 -5.99 -13.27
C GLY A 128 7.94 -4.87 -13.83
N LEU A 129 6.98 -4.40 -13.03
CA LEU A 129 6.14 -3.25 -13.37
C LEU A 129 6.98 -1.99 -13.58
N LYS A 130 7.85 -1.66 -12.62
CA LYS A 130 8.75 -0.50 -12.71
C LYS A 130 9.62 -0.55 -13.96
N THR A 131 10.19 -1.71 -14.27
CA THR A 131 11.05 -1.90 -15.45
C THR A 131 10.25 -1.72 -16.74
N SER A 132 9.06 -2.31 -16.82
CA SER A 132 8.13 -2.15 -17.95
C SER A 132 7.74 -0.68 -18.13
N PHE A 133 7.39 0.01 -17.05
CA PHE A 133 7.05 1.44 -17.07
C PHE A 133 8.21 2.28 -17.60
N LEU A 134 9.43 2.07 -17.10
CA LEU A 134 10.62 2.81 -17.50
C LEU A 134 10.95 2.62 -18.98
N TYR A 135 10.93 1.38 -19.48
CA TYR A 135 11.27 1.11 -20.88
C TYR A 135 10.22 1.63 -21.84
N ASN A 136 8.93 1.42 -21.54
CA ASN A 136 7.86 1.95 -22.36
C ASN A 136 7.93 3.48 -22.43
N LEU A 137 8.07 4.14 -21.27
CA LEU A 137 8.15 5.60 -21.21
C LEU A 137 9.35 6.15 -22.00
N ARG A 138 10.53 5.50 -21.88
CA ARG A 138 11.72 5.87 -22.64
C ARG A 138 11.48 5.79 -24.16
N ASP A 139 10.79 4.74 -24.59
CA ASP A 139 10.57 4.52 -26.03
C ASP A 139 9.50 5.50 -26.56
N TRP A 140 8.43 5.79 -25.81
CA TRP A 140 7.44 6.80 -26.16
C TRP A 140 8.01 8.23 -26.21
N VAL A 141 8.85 8.60 -25.26
CA VAL A 141 9.51 9.93 -25.24
C VAL A 141 10.51 10.10 -26.39
N LYS A 142 11.08 9.02 -26.94
CA LYS A 142 11.90 9.11 -28.17
C LYS A 142 11.08 9.47 -29.40
N GLU A 143 9.81 9.00 -29.47
CA GLU A 143 8.89 9.26 -30.57
C GLU A 143 8.22 10.63 -30.41
N ASP A 144 7.82 11.00 -29.20
CA ASP A 144 7.22 12.28 -28.83
C ASP A 144 7.92 12.83 -27.55
N PRO A 145 8.81 13.83 -27.68
CA PRO A 145 9.49 14.45 -26.54
C PRO A 145 8.55 15.03 -25.46
N ASP A 146 7.33 15.44 -25.85
CA ASP A 146 6.32 15.98 -24.96
C ASP A 146 5.31 14.94 -24.45
N PHE A 147 5.57 13.65 -24.72
CA PHE A 147 4.66 12.53 -24.39
C PHE A 147 4.19 12.54 -22.94
N ILE A 148 5.08 12.80 -21.99
CA ILE A 148 4.72 12.83 -20.56
C ILE A 148 3.72 13.94 -20.30
N GLU A 149 3.92 15.14 -20.83
CA GLU A 149 2.99 16.25 -20.63
C GLU A 149 1.62 15.97 -21.22
N HIS A 150 1.57 15.36 -22.41
CA HIS A 150 0.32 15.01 -23.08
C HIS A 150 -0.46 13.89 -22.37
N HIS A 151 0.25 12.95 -21.73
CA HIS A 151 -0.32 11.71 -21.19
C HIS A 151 -0.14 11.50 -19.68
N LYS A 152 0.31 12.51 -18.92
CA LYS A 152 0.65 12.34 -17.50
C LYS A 152 -0.50 11.81 -16.63
N ASN A 153 -1.73 12.22 -16.91
CA ASN A 153 -2.90 11.75 -16.18
C ASN A 153 -3.19 10.28 -16.48
N ASP A 154 -3.12 9.87 -17.73
CA ASP A 154 -3.35 8.50 -18.17
C ASP A 154 -2.24 7.57 -17.72
N LEU A 155 -0.99 8.02 -17.76
CA LEU A 155 0.17 7.29 -17.23
C LEU A 155 0.01 7.04 -15.72
N ALA A 156 -0.36 8.08 -14.97
CA ALA A 156 -0.60 7.99 -13.53
C ALA A 156 -1.77 7.04 -13.21
N ALA A 157 -2.89 7.16 -13.93
CA ALA A 157 -4.06 6.32 -13.76
C ALA A 157 -3.78 4.84 -14.07
N SER A 158 -3.06 4.56 -15.16
CA SER A 158 -2.71 3.19 -15.56
C SER A 158 -1.69 2.55 -14.61
N LEU A 159 -0.74 3.34 -14.10
CA LEU A 159 0.22 2.89 -13.08
C LEU A 159 -0.49 2.54 -11.78
N GLU A 160 -1.32 3.46 -11.26
CA GLU A 160 -2.10 3.25 -10.04
C GLU A 160 -2.98 2.01 -10.16
N TYR A 161 -3.73 1.90 -11.25
CA TYR A 161 -4.59 0.76 -11.53
C TYR A 161 -3.82 -0.55 -11.49
N THR A 162 -2.67 -0.64 -12.15
CA THR A 162 -1.86 -1.87 -12.19
C THR A 162 -1.35 -2.25 -10.79
N ILE A 163 -0.87 -1.28 -9.99
CA ILE A 163 -0.41 -1.53 -8.62
C ILE A 163 -1.57 -2.01 -7.75
N VAL A 164 -2.71 -1.34 -7.84
CA VAL A 164 -3.92 -1.70 -7.07
C VAL A 164 -4.41 -3.10 -7.47
N ASP A 165 -4.43 -3.42 -8.77
CA ASP A 165 -4.88 -4.74 -9.23
C ASP A 165 -3.97 -5.87 -8.72
N ILE A 166 -2.65 -5.69 -8.76
CA ILE A 166 -1.68 -6.65 -8.17
C ILE A 166 -2.01 -6.89 -6.68
N LEU A 167 -2.19 -5.82 -5.91
CA LEU A 167 -2.46 -5.92 -4.47
C LEU A 167 -3.80 -6.61 -4.21
N MET A 168 -4.87 -6.20 -4.89
CA MET A 168 -6.22 -6.72 -4.68
C MET A 168 -6.36 -8.18 -5.13
N ASN A 169 -5.69 -8.59 -6.20
CA ASN A 169 -5.66 -9.99 -6.63
C ASN A 169 -5.03 -10.90 -5.58
N LYS A 170 -3.94 -10.46 -4.95
CA LYS A 170 -3.26 -11.22 -3.88
C LYS A 170 -4.04 -11.21 -2.57
N LEU A 171 -4.62 -10.08 -2.21
CA LEU A 171 -5.50 -9.97 -1.05
C LEU A 171 -6.72 -10.90 -1.19
N ARG A 172 -7.37 -10.91 -2.37
CA ARG A 172 -8.48 -11.83 -2.67
C ARG A 172 -8.07 -13.30 -2.51
N LYS A 173 -6.86 -13.65 -2.96
CA LYS A 173 -6.32 -15.00 -2.80
C LYS A 173 -6.14 -15.36 -1.32
N ALA A 174 -5.59 -14.46 -0.51
CA ALA A 174 -5.42 -14.65 0.93
C ALA A 174 -6.77 -14.82 1.64
N VAL A 175 -7.76 -13.98 1.33
CA VAL A 175 -9.12 -14.10 1.86
C VAL A 175 -9.76 -15.43 1.47
N LYS A 176 -9.59 -15.87 0.22
CA LYS A 176 -10.10 -17.18 -0.23
C LYS A 176 -9.44 -18.36 0.50
N GLN A 177 -8.14 -18.29 0.74
CA GLN A 177 -7.39 -19.36 1.43
C GLN A 177 -7.74 -19.46 2.92
N THR A 178 -8.00 -18.35 3.58
CA THR A 178 -8.29 -18.32 5.02
C THR A 178 -9.77 -18.40 5.35
N GLY A 179 -10.64 -18.05 4.40
CA GLY A 179 -12.09 -17.91 4.65
C GLY A 179 -12.48 -16.68 5.47
N ILE A 180 -11.51 -15.86 5.91
CA ILE A 180 -11.73 -14.67 6.74
C ILE A 180 -12.23 -13.52 5.85
N LYS A 181 -13.38 -12.96 6.17
CA LYS A 181 -14.02 -11.88 5.40
C LYS A 181 -13.91 -10.48 6.04
N HIS A 182 -13.35 -10.37 7.24
CA HIS A 182 -12.97 -9.10 7.85
C HIS A 182 -11.63 -8.66 7.28
N VAL A 183 -11.60 -7.57 6.51
CA VAL A 183 -10.45 -7.16 5.72
C VAL A 183 -10.11 -5.70 6.01
N ALA A 184 -8.91 -5.44 6.48
CA ALA A 184 -8.41 -4.11 6.81
C ALA A 184 -7.32 -3.68 5.82
N VAL A 185 -7.12 -2.38 5.68
CA VAL A 185 -5.96 -1.79 5.02
C VAL A 185 -5.22 -0.86 5.98
N ALA A 186 -3.89 -0.87 5.98
CA ALA A 186 -3.07 -0.03 6.86
C ALA A 186 -1.80 0.48 6.16
N GLY A 187 -1.14 1.47 6.75
CA GLY A 187 0.08 2.09 6.23
C GLY A 187 -0.19 3.26 5.28
N GLY A 188 0.85 4.02 4.93
CA GLY A 188 0.71 5.29 4.19
C GLY A 188 0.02 5.19 2.83
N VAL A 189 0.24 4.10 2.08
CA VAL A 189 -0.43 3.89 0.78
C VAL A 189 -1.94 3.63 0.94
N SER A 190 -2.42 3.28 2.15
CA SER A 190 -3.86 3.18 2.42
C SER A 190 -4.61 4.51 2.29
N ALA A 191 -3.91 5.63 2.19
CA ALA A 191 -4.48 6.95 1.88
C ALA A 191 -4.85 7.09 0.39
N ASN A 192 -4.29 6.27 -0.51
CA ASN A 192 -4.53 6.32 -1.95
C ASN A 192 -6.01 6.05 -2.28
N ASN A 193 -6.63 6.90 -3.09
CA ASN A 193 -8.05 6.83 -3.41
C ASN A 193 -8.38 5.65 -4.34
N GLY A 194 -7.52 5.33 -5.30
CA GLY A 194 -7.67 4.17 -6.18
C GLY A 194 -7.75 2.88 -5.37
N LEU A 195 -6.84 2.70 -4.40
CA LEU A 195 -6.84 1.56 -3.50
C LEU A 195 -8.12 1.51 -2.63
N ARG A 196 -8.54 2.63 -2.04
CA ARG A 196 -9.77 2.71 -1.24
C ARG A 196 -11.03 2.36 -2.04
N ASN A 197 -11.11 2.79 -3.28
CA ASN A 197 -12.23 2.48 -4.17
C ASN A 197 -12.24 1.00 -4.52
N ALA A 198 -11.09 0.43 -4.91
CA ALA A 198 -10.95 -1.00 -5.17
C ALA A 198 -11.33 -1.87 -3.95
N PHE A 199 -10.99 -1.42 -2.73
CA PHE A 199 -11.41 -2.08 -1.49
C PHE A 199 -12.95 -2.13 -1.36
N ARG A 200 -13.65 -1.02 -1.63
CA ARG A 200 -15.12 -0.94 -1.57
C ARG A 200 -15.77 -1.84 -2.63
N GLU A 201 -15.28 -1.78 -3.87
CA GLU A 201 -15.78 -2.62 -4.99
C GLU A 201 -15.60 -4.12 -4.68
N HIS A 202 -14.45 -4.52 -4.12
CA HIS A 202 -14.22 -5.89 -3.72
C HIS A 202 -15.08 -6.32 -2.53
N ALA A 203 -15.33 -5.42 -1.57
CA ALA A 203 -16.23 -5.67 -0.45
C ALA A 203 -17.65 -6.01 -0.94
N GLU A 204 -18.19 -5.22 -1.85
CA GLU A 204 -19.50 -5.46 -2.46
C GLU A 204 -19.51 -6.77 -3.25
N LYS A 205 -18.50 -6.97 -4.11
CA LYS A 205 -18.43 -8.13 -5.00
C LYS A 205 -18.23 -9.46 -4.28
N TYR A 206 -17.44 -9.48 -3.20
CA TYR A 206 -17.05 -10.73 -2.52
C TYR A 206 -17.64 -10.88 -1.10
N GLY A 207 -18.46 -9.93 -0.66
CA GLY A 207 -19.10 -9.94 0.65
C GLY A 207 -18.09 -9.78 1.81
N TRP A 208 -17.12 -8.86 1.65
CA TRP A 208 -16.18 -8.54 2.72
C TRP A 208 -16.73 -7.44 3.62
N THR A 209 -16.41 -7.52 4.90
CA THR A 209 -16.53 -6.40 5.83
C THR A 209 -15.19 -5.68 5.88
N ILE A 210 -15.14 -4.42 5.43
CA ILE A 210 -13.87 -3.70 5.27
C ILE A 210 -13.65 -2.65 6.35
N TYR A 211 -12.36 -2.46 6.67
CA TYR A 211 -11.89 -1.50 7.66
C TYR A 211 -10.81 -0.63 7.02
N ILE A 212 -11.15 0.64 6.79
CA ILE A 212 -10.27 1.63 6.16
C ILE A 212 -9.96 2.70 7.21
N PRO A 213 -8.68 2.96 7.52
CA PRO A 213 -8.33 3.92 8.56
C PRO A 213 -8.66 5.34 8.12
N LYS A 214 -8.88 6.24 9.11
CA LYS A 214 -8.94 7.67 8.85
C LYS A 214 -7.59 8.15 8.31
N PHE A 215 -7.59 9.20 7.50
CA PHE A 215 -6.36 9.74 6.92
C PHE A 215 -5.32 10.13 7.98
N SER A 216 -5.75 10.60 9.15
CA SER A 216 -4.89 10.94 10.28
C SER A 216 -4.09 9.77 10.85
N TYR A 217 -4.46 8.52 10.54
CA TYR A 217 -3.82 7.30 11.06
C TYR A 217 -3.10 6.50 9.96
N THR A 218 -2.90 7.08 8.77
CA THR A 218 -2.23 6.40 7.67
C THR A 218 -0.72 6.60 7.65
N THR A 219 -0.20 7.60 8.34
CA THR A 219 1.24 7.97 8.38
C THR A 219 1.80 7.96 9.79
#